data_8a26f3df806ebcd94ab74e47f9200151
#
_entry.id   8a26f3df806ebcd94ab74e47f9200151
#
_cell.length_a   1.000
_cell.length_b   1.000
_cell.length_c   1.000
_cell.angle_alpha   90.00
_cell.angle_beta   90.00
_cell.angle_gamma   90.00
#
_symmetry.space_group_name_H-M   'P 1'
#
loop_
_entity.id
_entity.type
_entity.pdbx_description
1 polymer ?
#
loop_
_entity_poly.entity_id
_entity_poly.type
_entity_poly.pdbx_seq_one_letter_code
_entity_poly.pdbx_strand_id
1 'polypeptide(L)'
;YQQQTGSGGQSQPLSDEECASGADANQNTDCRVIATTEAADEFWGEYLAQFSDIQWRQPQLTLFQGGVSTGCGSASSATGPFYCPADESMYFDTAFFETLQTDFGAEGGPLAEEYIVAHEYGHHVQQVTGYLQHSKDGTTGPTSGAVRAELQADCFAGMWAGHAASTVDPESGAPFLKPISQDQLRQAIDAASAVGDDRIQSTHTGRVDPEAFTHGTSEQRMAWFMRGYQSSQQEPDIRQCDTFRASSLDI
;
A
#
# COMPACT_ATOMS: atom_id res chain seq x y z
N TYR A 1 -11.72 -6.66 10.21
CA TYR A 1 -10.59 -7.60 10.06
C TYR A 1 -11.13 -9.01 9.89
N GLN A 2 -10.80 -9.69 8.80
CA GLN A 2 -11.15 -11.09 8.58
C GLN A 2 -9.90 -11.88 8.23
N GLN A 3 -9.61 -12.92 9.00
CA GLN A 3 -8.58 -13.89 8.69
C GLN A 3 -9.19 -15.11 8.00
N GLN A 4 -8.83 -15.36 6.74
CA GLN A 4 -9.22 -16.57 6.03
C GLN A 4 -8.07 -17.56 6.03
N THR A 5 -8.25 -18.70 6.69
CA THR A 5 -7.29 -19.80 6.64
C THR A 5 -7.58 -20.68 5.42
N GLY A 6 -6.67 -20.69 4.44
CA GLY A 6 -6.65 -21.72 3.40
C GLY A 6 -6.38 -23.10 4.00
N SER A 7 -7.02 -24.13 3.48
CA SER A 7 -6.90 -25.53 3.93
C SER A 7 -5.45 -26.00 3.96
N GLY A 8 -4.82 -26.03 5.13
CA GLY A 8 -3.52 -26.67 5.28
C GLY A 8 -2.65 -26.26 6.47
N GLY A 9 -2.91 -25.13 7.11
CA GLY A 9 -2.17 -24.71 8.29
C GLY A 9 -3.12 -24.05 9.29
N GLN A 10 -3.11 -24.53 10.53
CA GLN A 10 -3.83 -23.88 11.62
C GLN A 10 -3.06 -22.64 12.07
N SER A 11 -3.24 -21.52 11.39
CA SER A 11 -2.97 -20.22 11.98
C SER A 11 -4.22 -19.83 12.78
N GLN A 12 -4.06 -19.67 14.08
CA GLN A 12 -5.12 -19.08 14.89
C GLN A 12 -5.26 -17.62 14.51
N PRO A 13 -6.48 -17.07 14.40
CA PRO A 13 -6.66 -15.64 14.25
C PRO A 13 -6.01 -14.93 15.44
N LEU A 14 -5.21 -13.89 15.16
CA LEU A 14 -4.68 -13.01 16.19
C LEU A 14 -5.87 -12.39 16.92
N SER A 15 -5.81 -12.38 18.25
CA SER A 15 -6.82 -11.70 19.06
C SER A 15 -6.51 -10.21 19.10
N ASP A 16 -7.54 -9.37 19.28
CA ASP A 16 -7.35 -7.93 19.51
C ASP A 16 -6.39 -7.63 20.68
N GLU A 17 -6.22 -8.59 21.60
CA GLU A 17 -5.29 -8.51 22.71
C GLU A 17 -3.82 -8.68 22.29
N GLU A 18 -3.54 -9.37 21.17
CA GLU A 18 -2.16 -9.61 20.68
C GLU A 18 -1.59 -8.42 19.93
N CYS A 19 -2.43 -7.50 19.44
CA CYS A 19 -2.03 -6.30 18.71
C CYS A 19 -2.49 -5.01 19.42
N ALA A 20 -2.47 -4.99 20.75
CA ALA A 20 -3.05 -3.91 21.56
C ALA A 20 -2.18 -2.65 21.66
N SER A 21 -0.93 -2.68 21.22
CA SER A 21 0.01 -1.55 21.39
C SER A 21 0.90 -1.32 20.18
N GLY A 22 1.40 -0.09 20.06
CA GLY A 22 2.43 0.25 19.07
C GLY A 22 3.74 -0.56 19.24
N ALA A 23 4.00 -1.12 20.41
CA ALA A 23 5.13 -2.01 20.64
C ALA A 23 4.92 -3.35 19.91
N ASP A 24 3.69 -3.85 19.86
CA ASP A 24 3.34 -5.08 19.15
C ASP A 24 3.49 -4.86 17.63
N ALA A 25 3.01 -3.72 17.11
CA ALA A 25 3.20 -3.34 15.72
C ALA A 25 4.68 -3.21 15.32
N ASN A 26 5.55 -2.78 16.24
CA ASN A 26 7.00 -2.71 15.97
C ASN A 26 7.68 -4.08 15.88
N GLN A 27 7.11 -5.11 16.50
CA GLN A 27 7.73 -6.43 16.61
C GLN A 27 7.06 -7.51 15.75
N ASN A 28 5.78 -7.31 15.43
CA ASN A 28 4.95 -8.30 14.73
C ASN A 28 4.42 -7.71 13.42
N THR A 29 4.67 -8.40 12.32
CA THR A 29 4.23 -7.98 10.97
C THR A 29 2.72 -7.88 10.86
N ASP A 30 1.97 -8.87 11.35
CA ASP A 30 0.50 -8.83 11.26
C ASP A 30 -0.08 -7.65 12.05
N CYS A 31 0.45 -7.40 13.25
CA CYS A 31 0.07 -6.22 14.05
C CYS A 31 0.44 -4.91 13.36
N ARG A 32 1.59 -4.87 12.66
CA ARG A 32 1.98 -3.69 11.89
C ARG A 32 1.05 -3.44 10.71
N VAL A 33 0.66 -4.47 9.97
CA VAL A 33 -0.32 -4.38 8.88
C VAL A 33 -1.67 -3.87 9.38
N ILE A 34 -2.14 -4.42 10.50
CA ILE A 34 -3.41 -3.99 11.14
C ILE A 34 -3.31 -2.52 11.56
N ALA A 35 -2.29 -2.15 12.33
CA ALA A 35 -2.11 -0.78 12.84
C ALA A 35 -1.95 0.24 11.71
N THR A 36 -1.23 -0.11 10.64
CA THR A 36 -1.09 0.75 9.45
C THR A 36 -2.43 0.95 8.75
N THR A 37 -3.23 -0.11 8.63
CA THR A 37 -4.57 -0.04 8.04
C THR A 37 -5.49 0.85 8.86
N GLU A 38 -5.51 0.69 10.18
CA GLU A 38 -6.33 1.50 11.10
C GLU A 38 -5.94 2.98 11.05
N ALA A 39 -4.64 3.28 11.05
CA ALA A 39 -4.15 4.65 10.92
C ALA A 39 -4.50 5.27 9.56
N ALA A 40 -4.51 4.47 8.48
CA ALA A 40 -4.94 4.91 7.17
C ALA A 40 -6.47 5.12 7.10
N ASP A 41 -7.26 4.27 7.76
CA ASP A 41 -8.70 4.43 7.89
C ASP A 41 -9.08 5.75 8.57
N GLU A 42 -8.41 6.08 9.67
CA GLU A 42 -8.61 7.33 10.39
C GLU A 42 -8.30 8.54 9.50
N PHE A 43 -7.10 8.58 8.92
CA PHE A 43 -6.67 9.69 8.07
C PHE A 43 -7.60 9.89 6.87
N TRP A 44 -7.84 8.84 6.09
CA TRP A 44 -8.63 8.96 4.88
C TRP A 44 -10.11 9.17 5.17
N GLY A 45 -10.64 8.58 6.24
CA GLY A 45 -12.01 8.79 6.69
C GLY A 45 -12.27 10.25 7.06
N GLU A 46 -11.38 10.86 7.84
CA GLU A 46 -11.47 12.28 8.22
C GLU A 46 -11.26 13.21 7.01
N TYR A 47 -10.24 12.91 6.19
CA TYR A 47 -9.92 13.74 5.03
C TYR A 47 -11.04 13.72 3.98
N LEU A 48 -11.54 12.54 3.62
CA LEU A 48 -12.55 12.41 2.57
C LEU A 48 -13.97 12.81 3.03
N ALA A 49 -14.25 12.81 4.32
CA ALA A 49 -15.52 13.32 4.87
C ALA A 49 -15.76 14.81 4.58
N GLN A 50 -14.72 15.55 4.19
CA GLN A 50 -14.84 16.97 3.80
C GLN A 50 -15.48 17.16 2.40
N PHE A 51 -15.55 16.09 1.59
CA PHE A 51 -16.08 16.12 0.23
C PHE A 51 -17.46 15.49 0.17
N SER A 52 -18.48 16.29 -0.06
CA SER A 52 -19.89 15.85 -0.01
C SER A 52 -20.30 14.87 -1.11
N ASP A 53 -19.52 14.78 -2.18
CA ASP A 53 -19.71 13.89 -3.32
C ASP A 53 -18.99 12.56 -3.18
N ILE A 54 -18.17 12.39 -2.14
CA ILE A 54 -17.47 11.13 -1.84
C ILE A 54 -18.18 10.42 -0.71
N GLN A 55 -18.61 9.18 -0.96
CA GLN A 55 -19.15 8.30 0.07
C GLN A 55 -18.02 7.43 0.60
N TRP A 56 -17.43 7.85 1.72
CA TRP A 56 -16.38 7.09 2.37
C TRP A 56 -16.91 5.77 2.92
N ARG A 57 -16.13 4.72 2.75
CA ARG A 57 -16.29 3.39 3.35
C ARG A 57 -14.92 2.76 3.51
N GLN A 58 -14.72 2.08 4.61
CA GLN A 58 -13.46 1.40 4.92
C GLN A 58 -13.27 0.16 4.03
N PRO A 59 -12.05 -0.14 3.57
CA PRO A 59 -11.77 -1.41 2.92
C PRO A 59 -11.81 -2.54 3.94
N GLN A 60 -12.07 -3.76 3.46
CA GLN A 60 -11.85 -4.95 4.29
C GLN A 60 -10.35 -5.32 4.26
N LEU A 61 -9.83 -5.78 5.39
CA LEU A 61 -8.48 -6.33 5.47
C LEU A 61 -8.54 -7.85 5.64
N THR A 62 -7.85 -8.58 4.76
CA THR A 62 -7.72 -10.04 4.85
C THR A 62 -6.24 -10.43 4.86
N LEU A 63 -5.79 -11.03 5.95
CA LEU A 63 -4.51 -11.72 6.04
C LEU A 63 -4.71 -13.19 5.71
N PHE A 64 -3.85 -13.76 4.86
CA PHE A 64 -3.96 -15.15 4.44
C PHE A 64 -2.59 -15.82 4.35
N GLN A 65 -2.59 -17.14 4.27
CA GLN A 65 -1.38 -17.95 3.97
C GLN A 65 -1.71 -18.95 2.87
N GLY A 66 -0.85 -18.98 1.85
CA GLY A 66 -0.91 -19.96 0.77
C GLY A 66 -1.92 -19.65 -0.32
N GLY A 67 -3.22 -19.55 0.00
CA GLY A 67 -4.25 -19.27 -0.99
C GLY A 67 -5.51 -18.67 -0.41
N VAL A 68 -6.20 -17.84 -1.20
CA VAL A 68 -7.44 -17.16 -0.83
C VAL A 68 -8.35 -16.99 -2.05
N SER A 69 -9.66 -17.07 -1.84
CA SER A 69 -10.67 -16.73 -2.85
C SER A 69 -11.16 -15.30 -2.62
N THR A 70 -11.20 -14.50 -3.67
CA THR A 70 -11.57 -13.09 -3.62
C THR A 70 -12.62 -12.76 -4.67
N GLY A 71 -13.21 -11.57 -4.61
CA GLY A 71 -14.09 -11.05 -5.66
C GLY A 71 -13.40 -10.88 -7.00
N CYS A 72 -12.06 -10.82 -7.03
CA CYS A 72 -11.25 -10.70 -8.24
C CYS A 72 -10.71 -12.05 -8.75
N GLY A 73 -11.07 -13.17 -8.11
CA GLY A 73 -10.59 -14.51 -8.41
C GLY A 73 -9.77 -15.12 -7.30
N SER A 74 -9.14 -16.28 -7.57
CA SER A 74 -8.27 -16.94 -6.62
C SER A 74 -6.88 -16.33 -6.65
N ALA A 75 -6.30 -16.09 -5.47
CA ALA A 75 -4.94 -15.62 -5.29
C ALA A 75 -4.13 -16.61 -4.45
N SER A 76 -2.81 -16.54 -4.57
CA SER A 76 -1.86 -17.38 -3.83
C SER A 76 -0.68 -16.52 -3.37
N SER A 77 0.25 -17.12 -2.60
CA SER A 77 1.50 -16.45 -2.20
C SER A 77 2.31 -15.89 -3.37
N ALA A 78 2.14 -16.41 -4.59
CA ALA A 78 2.79 -15.89 -5.79
C ALA A 78 2.16 -14.60 -6.32
N THR A 79 0.93 -14.26 -5.90
CA THR A 79 0.25 -13.03 -6.32
C THR A 79 0.84 -11.79 -5.64
N GLY A 80 1.41 -11.94 -4.45
CA GLY A 80 1.81 -10.83 -3.60
C GLY A 80 0.63 -10.09 -2.99
N PRO A 81 0.85 -8.98 -2.27
CA PRO A 81 -0.17 -8.07 -1.78
C PRO A 81 -0.99 -7.46 -2.92
N PHE A 82 -2.28 -7.25 -2.70
CA PHE A 82 -3.13 -6.58 -3.68
C PHE A 82 -4.43 -6.04 -3.09
N TYR A 83 -5.00 -5.06 -3.77
CA TYR A 83 -6.35 -4.58 -3.55
C TYR A 83 -7.30 -5.16 -4.60
N CYS A 84 -8.46 -5.65 -4.18
CA CYS A 84 -9.51 -6.12 -5.08
C CYS A 84 -10.69 -5.13 -5.11
N PRO A 85 -10.92 -4.44 -6.24
CA PRO A 85 -12.03 -3.49 -6.35
C PRO A 85 -13.41 -4.14 -6.30
N ALA A 86 -13.53 -5.43 -6.65
CA ALA A 86 -14.81 -6.11 -6.73
C ALA A 86 -15.45 -6.38 -5.35
N ASP A 87 -14.64 -6.56 -4.32
CA ASP A 87 -15.07 -6.74 -2.93
C ASP A 87 -14.54 -5.66 -1.98
N GLU A 88 -13.83 -4.65 -2.53
CA GLU A 88 -13.27 -3.53 -1.78
C GLU A 88 -12.37 -3.97 -0.62
N SER A 89 -11.55 -4.98 -0.88
CA SER A 89 -10.72 -5.64 0.13
C SER A 89 -9.24 -5.59 -0.23
N MET A 90 -8.41 -5.42 0.79
CA MET A 90 -6.96 -5.59 0.70
C MET A 90 -6.59 -6.99 1.17
N TYR A 91 -5.69 -7.63 0.45
CA TYR A 91 -5.23 -8.99 0.69
C TYR A 91 -3.73 -9.03 0.87
N PHE A 92 -3.28 -9.56 2.01
CA PHE A 92 -1.86 -9.68 2.32
C PHE A 92 -1.52 -11.12 2.71
N ASP A 93 -0.57 -11.72 1.98
CA ASP A 93 0.02 -12.99 2.39
C ASP A 93 1.12 -12.72 3.41
N THR A 94 0.98 -13.27 4.61
CA THR A 94 1.96 -13.10 5.69
C THR A 94 3.34 -13.66 5.32
N ALA A 95 3.40 -14.72 4.52
CA ALA A 95 4.65 -15.30 4.03
C ALA A 95 5.42 -14.35 3.08
N PHE A 96 4.71 -13.46 2.39
CA PHE A 96 5.35 -12.43 1.56
C PHE A 96 6.19 -11.47 2.42
N PHE A 97 5.66 -11.03 3.54
CA PHE A 97 6.38 -10.12 4.46
C PHE A 97 7.57 -10.80 5.15
N GLU A 98 7.50 -12.10 5.46
CA GLU A 98 8.65 -12.85 5.95
C GLU A 98 9.80 -12.86 4.93
N THR A 99 9.47 -12.96 3.64
CA THR A 99 10.47 -12.87 2.56
C THR A 99 11.09 -11.47 2.51
N LEU A 100 10.30 -10.41 2.62
CA LEU A 100 10.79 -9.03 2.70
C LEU A 100 11.80 -8.84 3.84
N GLN A 101 11.49 -9.33 5.03
CA GLN A 101 12.38 -9.23 6.19
C GLN A 101 13.66 -10.03 5.99
N THR A 102 13.57 -11.22 5.39
CA THR A 102 14.72 -12.10 5.17
C THR A 102 15.68 -11.55 4.13
N ASP A 103 15.16 -11.03 3.02
CA ASP A 103 15.97 -10.62 1.87
C ASP A 103 16.53 -9.20 2.03
N PHE A 104 15.83 -8.32 2.74
CA PHE A 104 16.18 -6.90 2.87
C PHE A 104 16.56 -6.47 4.30
N GLY A 105 16.50 -7.39 5.28
CA GLY A 105 16.91 -7.15 6.66
C GLY A 105 15.95 -6.32 7.50
N ALA A 106 16.21 -6.27 8.81
CA ALA A 106 15.32 -5.66 9.79
C ALA A 106 15.20 -4.12 9.67
N GLU A 107 16.15 -3.45 9.04
CA GLU A 107 16.14 -1.98 8.93
C GLU A 107 15.25 -1.47 7.78
N GLY A 108 15.09 -2.24 6.71
CA GLY A 108 14.22 -1.89 5.57
C GLY A 108 12.82 -2.51 5.65
N GLY A 109 12.67 -3.62 6.37
CA GLY A 109 11.43 -4.41 6.41
C GLY A 109 10.21 -3.66 6.94
N PRO A 110 10.21 -3.07 8.14
CA PRO A 110 9.04 -2.39 8.70
C PRO A 110 8.49 -1.28 7.82
N LEU A 111 9.35 -0.40 7.32
CA LEU A 111 8.91 0.69 6.44
C LEU A 111 8.42 0.19 5.09
N ALA A 112 9.03 -0.88 4.55
CA ALA A 112 8.56 -1.49 3.31
C ALA A 112 7.18 -2.13 3.49
N GLU A 113 6.91 -2.77 4.64
CA GLU A 113 5.61 -3.33 4.98
C GLU A 113 4.54 -2.23 5.09
N GLU A 114 4.82 -1.16 5.83
CA GLU A 114 3.92 -0.01 5.99
C GLU A 114 3.66 0.69 4.64
N TYR A 115 4.69 0.83 3.81
CA TYR A 115 4.56 1.38 2.46
C TYR A 115 3.64 0.53 1.58
N ILE A 116 3.82 -0.80 1.58
CA ILE A 116 2.99 -1.72 0.80
C ILE A 116 1.52 -1.61 1.24
N VAL A 117 1.27 -1.63 2.54
CA VAL A 117 -0.10 -1.49 3.08
C VAL A 117 -0.72 -0.16 2.66
N ALA A 118 0.02 0.94 2.79
CA ALA A 118 -0.45 2.27 2.42
C ALA A 118 -0.67 2.40 0.90
N HIS A 119 0.12 1.71 0.08
CA HIS A 119 -0.04 1.66 -1.37
C HIS A 119 -1.35 0.93 -1.76
N GLU A 120 -1.59 -0.27 -1.21
CA GLU A 120 -2.84 -1.00 -1.47
C GLU A 120 -4.05 -0.23 -0.96
N TYR A 121 -3.89 0.47 0.17
CA TYR A 121 -4.90 1.39 0.68
C TYR A 121 -5.15 2.55 -0.32
N GLY A 122 -4.11 3.02 -0.98
CA GLY A 122 -4.20 4.03 -2.04
C GLY A 122 -5.10 3.59 -3.19
N HIS A 123 -5.09 2.32 -3.57
CA HIS A 123 -6.02 1.77 -4.57
C HIS A 123 -7.47 1.80 -4.08
N HIS A 124 -7.71 1.58 -2.79
CA HIS A 124 -9.05 1.77 -2.23
C HIS A 124 -9.50 3.23 -2.29
N VAL A 125 -8.62 4.17 -1.97
CA VAL A 125 -8.91 5.60 -2.12
C VAL A 125 -9.27 5.95 -3.57
N GLN A 126 -8.54 5.40 -4.55
CA GLN A 126 -8.86 5.55 -5.97
C GLN A 126 -10.25 5.00 -6.32
N GLN A 127 -10.64 3.88 -5.73
CA GLN A 127 -11.95 3.28 -5.95
C GLN A 127 -13.07 4.19 -5.45
N VAL A 128 -12.98 4.68 -4.21
CA VAL A 128 -14.04 5.51 -3.60
C VAL A 128 -14.10 6.93 -4.17
N THR A 129 -12.99 7.45 -4.67
CA THR A 129 -12.92 8.76 -5.34
C THR A 129 -13.18 8.72 -6.84
N GLY A 130 -13.30 7.52 -7.41
CA GLY A 130 -13.56 7.33 -8.84
C GLY A 130 -12.33 7.42 -9.75
N TYR A 131 -11.12 7.64 -9.21
CA TYR A 131 -9.90 7.68 -10.02
C TYR A 131 -9.57 6.33 -10.67
N LEU A 132 -9.87 5.20 -10.00
CA LEU A 132 -9.47 3.86 -10.47
C LEU A 132 -10.04 3.51 -11.84
N GLN A 133 -11.21 4.05 -12.22
CA GLN A 133 -11.79 3.84 -13.54
C GLN A 133 -10.91 4.35 -14.70
N HIS A 134 -10.06 5.35 -14.46
CA HIS A 134 -9.16 5.92 -15.46
C HIS A 134 -7.95 5.02 -15.75
N SER A 135 -7.67 4.03 -14.88
CA SER A 135 -6.60 3.04 -15.14
C SER A 135 -6.88 2.14 -16.34
N LYS A 136 -8.17 1.99 -16.70
CA LYS A 136 -8.65 1.09 -17.77
C LYS A 136 -8.87 1.83 -19.09
N ASP A 137 -7.93 2.69 -19.47
CA ASP A 137 -8.01 3.48 -20.71
C ASP A 137 -7.59 2.70 -21.98
N GLY A 138 -7.13 1.45 -21.82
CA GLY A 138 -6.68 0.58 -22.91
C GLY A 138 -5.29 0.92 -23.45
N THR A 139 -4.59 1.88 -22.84
CA THR A 139 -3.20 2.21 -23.20
C THR A 139 -2.21 1.30 -22.51
N THR A 140 -1.02 1.16 -23.09
CA THR A 140 0.10 0.38 -22.56
C THR A 140 1.38 1.24 -22.54
N GLY A 141 2.39 0.79 -21.81
CA GLY A 141 3.67 1.46 -21.72
C GLY A 141 3.79 2.44 -20.54
N PRO A 142 4.91 3.19 -20.48
CA PRO A 142 5.34 3.91 -19.28
C PRO A 142 4.45 5.10 -18.87
N THR A 143 3.51 5.51 -19.71
CA THR A 143 2.57 6.61 -19.43
C THR A 143 1.10 6.14 -19.45
N SER A 144 0.86 4.83 -19.45
CA SER A 144 -0.46 4.22 -19.48
C SER A 144 -1.29 4.58 -18.24
N GLY A 145 -2.61 4.41 -18.37
CA GLY A 145 -3.54 4.57 -17.24
C GLY A 145 -3.19 3.67 -16.06
N ALA A 146 -2.68 2.46 -16.32
CA ALA A 146 -2.21 1.55 -15.28
C ALA A 146 -1.02 2.14 -14.51
N VAL A 147 0.03 2.60 -15.18
CA VAL A 147 1.18 3.25 -14.53
C VAL A 147 0.76 4.51 -13.76
N ARG A 148 -0.15 5.31 -14.31
CA ARG A 148 -0.70 6.49 -13.62
C ARG A 148 -1.44 6.13 -12.34
N ALA A 149 -2.20 5.04 -12.34
CA ALA A 149 -2.89 4.53 -11.15
C ALA A 149 -1.90 4.10 -10.06
N GLU A 150 -0.84 3.38 -10.44
CA GLU A 150 0.21 2.95 -9.51
C GLU A 150 0.94 4.13 -8.85
N LEU A 151 1.38 5.10 -9.65
CA LEU A 151 2.04 6.30 -9.15
C LEU A 151 1.10 7.18 -8.30
N GLN A 152 -0.19 7.19 -8.58
CA GLN A 152 -1.17 7.86 -7.74
C GLN A 152 -1.34 7.13 -6.41
N ALA A 153 -1.37 5.79 -6.39
CA ALA A 153 -1.41 5.02 -5.16
C ALA A 153 -0.17 5.27 -4.29
N ASP A 154 1.02 5.39 -4.89
CA ASP A 154 2.23 5.81 -4.20
C ASP A 154 2.12 7.23 -3.60
N CYS A 155 1.52 8.17 -4.34
CA CYS A 155 1.30 9.52 -3.84
C CYS A 155 0.31 9.53 -2.67
N PHE A 156 -0.75 8.75 -2.73
CA PHE A 156 -1.69 8.59 -1.62
C PHE A 156 -1.05 7.93 -0.40
N ALA A 157 -0.19 6.92 -0.59
CA ALA A 157 0.62 6.36 0.48
C ALA A 157 1.51 7.44 1.13
N GLY A 158 2.10 8.31 0.31
CA GLY A 158 2.87 9.46 0.78
C GLY A 158 2.02 10.45 1.58
N MET A 159 0.80 10.76 1.14
CA MET A 159 -0.11 11.64 1.90
C MET A 159 -0.40 11.09 3.30
N TRP A 160 -0.74 9.80 3.39
CA TRP A 160 -0.92 9.16 4.69
C TRP A 160 0.36 9.22 5.53
N ALA A 161 1.51 8.85 4.97
CA ALA A 161 2.77 8.80 5.69
C ALA A 161 3.24 10.19 6.17
N GLY A 162 3.01 11.24 5.39
CA GLY A 162 3.30 12.62 5.76
C GLY A 162 2.45 13.10 6.94
N HIS A 163 1.17 12.75 6.95
CA HIS A 163 0.29 12.99 8.08
C HIS A 163 0.72 12.19 9.30
N ALA A 164 0.94 10.90 9.15
CA ALA A 164 1.33 9.98 10.23
C ALA A 164 2.69 10.34 10.88
N ALA A 165 3.58 11.01 10.14
CA ALA A 165 4.87 11.48 10.66
C ALA A 165 4.81 12.88 11.28
N SER A 166 3.75 13.65 11.05
CA SER A 166 3.62 15.05 11.52
C SER A 166 2.53 15.24 12.57
N THR A 167 1.58 14.32 12.65
CA THR A 167 0.46 14.40 13.60
C THR A 167 0.78 13.58 14.84
N VAL A 168 0.64 14.20 16.00
CA VAL A 168 0.85 13.54 17.29
C VAL A 168 -0.45 12.88 17.72
N ASP A 169 -0.42 11.56 17.94
CA ASP A 169 -1.52 10.85 18.54
C ASP A 169 -1.72 11.33 20.00
N PRO A 170 -2.93 11.77 20.36
CA PRO A 170 -3.19 12.32 21.68
C PRO A 170 -3.08 11.29 22.82
N GLU A 171 -3.22 10.01 22.55
CA GLU A 171 -3.12 8.96 23.56
C GLU A 171 -1.67 8.59 23.87
N SER A 172 -0.84 8.41 22.85
CA SER A 172 0.57 8.05 23.00
C SER A 172 1.49 9.25 23.19
N GLY A 173 1.09 10.45 22.75
CA GLY A 173 1.90 11.67 22.75
C GLY A 173 3.04 11.63 21.73
N ALA A 174 3.00 10.74 20.75
CA ALA A 174 3.99 10.57 19.69
C ALA A 174 3.32 10.44 18.31
N PRO A 175 4.00 10.80 17.22
CA PRO A 175 3.50 10.51 15.90
C PRO A 175 3.53 9.00 15.62
N PHE A 176 2.62 8.51 14.77
CA PHE A 176 2.57 7.11 14.37
C PHE A 176 3.85 6.69 13.64
N LEU A 177 4.35 7.53 12.74
CA LEU A 177 5.61 7.32 12.02
C LEU A 177 6.68 8.31 12.47
N LYS A 178 7.93 7.86 12.46
CA LYS A 178 9.08 8.77 12.49
C LYS A 178 9.23 9.46 11.13
N PRO A 179 9.81 10.68 11.08
CA PRO A 179 10.12 11.30 9.79
C PRO A 179 10.94 10.37 8.89
N ILE A 180 10.50 10.21 7.64
CA ILE A 180 11.09 9.30 6.68
C ILE A 180 12.15 10.04 5.86
N SER A 181 13.38 9.54 5.82
CA SER A 181 14.42 10.05 4.94
C SER A 181 14.25 9.51 3.51
N GLN A 182 14.80 10.22 2.52
CA GLN A 182 14.76 9.76 1.13
C GLN A 182 15.47 8.41 0.93
N ASP A 183 16.55 8.17 1.66
CA ASP A 183 17.29 6.90 1.57
C ASP A 183 16.47 5.73 2.13
N GLN A 184 15.79 5.91 3.26
CA GLN A 184 14.89 4.91 3.83
C GLN A 184 13.71 4.62 2.88
N LEU A 185 13.12 5.66 2.30
CA LEU A 185 12.05 5.50 1.33
C LEU A 185 12.52 4.74 0.09
N ARG A 186 13.70 5.08 -0.46
CA ARG A 186 14.28 4.37 -1.60
C ARG A 186 14.44 2.89 -1.30
N GLN A 187 15.01 2.56 -0.15
CA GLN A 187 15.18 1.16 0.27
C GLN A 187 13.84 0.43 0.40
N ALA A 188 12.82 1.09 0.94
CA ALA A 188 11.48 0.50 1.08
C ALA A 188 10.82 0.24 -0.28
N ILE A 189 10.90 1.18 -1.22
CA ILE A 189 10.35 1.05 -2.56
C ILE A 189 11.12 -0.03 -3.35
N ASP A 190 12.45 -0.02 -3.31
CA ASP A 190 13.27 -1.01 -3.99
C ASP A 190 13.00 -2.43 -3.45
N ALA A 191 12.86 -2.56 -2.12
CA ALA A 191 12.49 -3.82 -1.49
C ALA A 191 11.10 -4.32 -1.94
N ALA A 192 10.11 -3.44 -1.92
CA ALA A 192 8.75 -3.76 -2.37
C ALA A 192 8.71 -4.15 -3.85
N SER A 193 9.45 -3.44 -4.70
CA SER A 193 9.53 -3.70 -6.15
C SER A 193 10.25 -5.03 -6.44
N ALA A 194 11.37 -5.32 -5.77
CA ALA A 194 12.13 -6.54 -5.98
C ALA A 194 11.35 -7.82 -5.63
N VAL A 195 10.45 -7.75 -4.67
CA VAL A 195 9.61 -8.91 -4.28
C VAL A 195 8.33 -9.01 -5.10
N GLY A 196 7.80 -7.87 -5.60
CA GLY A 196 6.55 -7.82 -6.38
C GLY A 196 6.75 -8.15 -7.85
N ASP A 197 7.33 -7.23 -8.61
CA ASP A 197 7.34 -7.29 -10.08
C ASP A 197 8.25 -8.35 -10.68
N ASP A 198 9.47 -8.47 -10.16
CA ASP A 198 10.44 -9.44 -10.67
C ASP A 198 9.98 -10.88 -10.43
N ARG A 199 9.29 -11.13 -9.32
CA ARG A 199 8.77 -12.45 -8.99
C ARG A 199 7.58 -12.84 -9.84
N ILE A 200 6.65 -11.93 -10.08
CA ILE A 200 5.47 -12.17 -10.91
C ILE A 200 5.90 -12.41 -12.36
N GLN A 201 6.80 -11.59 -12.90
CA GLN A 201 7.29 -11.75 -14.27
C GLN A 201 8.17 -12.99 -14.45
N SER A 202 9.09 -13.26 -13.52
CA SER A 202 9.97 -14.43 -13.60
C SER A 202 9.21 -15.74 -13.45
N THR A 203 8.13 -15.76 -12.67
CA THR A 203 7.31 -16.96 -12.44
C THR A 203 6.42 -17.29 -13.64
N HIS A 204 5.95 -16.27 -14.39
CA HIS A 204 5.06 -16.50 -15.54
C HIS A 204 5.77 -16.60 -16.88
N THR A 205 6.88 -15.94 -17.09
CA THR A 205 7.52 -15.84 -18.42
C THR A 205 8.97 -16.27 -18.47
N GLY A 206 9.65 -16.44 -17.33
CA GLY A 206 11.09 -16.71 -17.26
C GLY A 206 11.96 -15.57 -17.80
N ARG A 207 11.39 -14.40 -18.08
CA ARG A 207 12.07 -13.20 -18.56
C ARG A 207 11.49 -11.97 -17.89
N VAL A 208 12.36 -11.06 -17.47
CA VAL A 208 11.99 -9.70 -17.06
C VAL A 208 11.92 -8.84 -18.31
N ASP A 209 10.76 -8.28 -18.60
CA ASP A 209 10.55 -7.34 -19.70
C ASP A 209 10.32 -5.94 -19.12
N PRO A 210 11.30 -5.02 -19.23
CA PRO A 210 11.17 -3.67 -18.69
C PRO A 210 10.01 -2.86 -19.32
N GLU A 211 9.58 -3.20 -20.54
CA GLU A 211 8.44 -2.55 -21.19
C GLU A 211 7.09 -3.02 -20.66
N ALA A 212 7.08 -4.13 -19.90
CA ALA A 212 5.89 -4.65 -19.23
C ALA A 212 5.76 -4.16 -17.77
N PHE A 213 6.63 -3.28 -17.29
CA PHE A 213 6.47 -2.66 -15.98
C PHE A 213 5.19 -1.83 -15.95
N THR A 214 4.24 -2.29 -15.13
CA THR A 214 2.94 -1.64 -14.94
C THR A 214 2.93 -0.66 -13.78
N HIS A 215 4.03 -0.52 -13.03
CA HIS A 215 4.11 0.23 -11.78
C HIS A 215 4.93 1.53 -11.85
N GLY A 216 5.57 1.82 -12.97
CA GLY A 216 6.51 2.94 -13.10
C GLY A 216 7.92 2.59 -12.59
N THR A 217 8.87 3.52 -12.73
CA THR A 217 10.24 3.34 -12.22
C THR A 217 10.33 3.63 -10.72
N SER A 218 11.34 3.10 -10.04
CA SER A 218 11.60 3.40 -8.61
C SER A 218 11.73 4.91 -8.37
N GLU A 219 12.34 5.64 -9.29
CA GLU A 219 12.47 7.10 -9.22
C GLU A 219 11.12 7.80 -9.31
N GLN A 220 10.25 7.40 -10.23
CA GLN A 220 8.89 7.93 -10.35
C GLN A 220 8.06 7.63 -9.11
N ARG A 221 8.09 6.37 -8.64
CA ARG A 221 7.39 5.95 -7.41
C ARG A 221 7.84 6.78 -6.20
N MET A 222 9.15 6.95 -6.03
CA MET A 222 9.71 7.78 -4.94
C MET A 222 9.30 9.24 -5.07
N ALA A 223 9.35 9.82 -6.27
CA ALA A 223 9.00 11.21 -6.50
C ALA A 223 7.52 11.48 -6.19
N TRP A 224 6.61 10.60 -6.64
CA TRP A 224 5.18 10.73 -6.37
C TRP A 224 4.84 10.49 -4.90
N PHE A 225 5.47 9.52 -4.24
CA PHE A 225 5.33 9.35 -2.80
C PHE A 225 5.77 10.61 -2.04
N MET A 226 6.96 11.15 -2.36
CA MET A 226 7.47 12.35 -1.69
C MET A 226 6.61 13.58 -1.94
N ARG A 227 5.98 13.68 -3.11
CA ARG A 227 5.00 14.73 -3.40
C ARG A 227 3.80 14.65 -2.46
N GLY A 228 3.23 13.47 -2.29
CA GLY A 228 2.16 13.24 -1.33
C GLY A 228 2.60 13.52 0.11
N TYR A 229 3.75 13.02 0.50
CA TYR A 229 4.34 13.18 1.83
C TYR A 229 4.51 14.66 2.21
N GLN A 230 5.08 15.44 1.31
CA GLN A 230 5.30 16.88 1.55
C GLN A 230 3.99 17.68 1.57
N SER A 231 3.04 17.35 0.69
CA SER A 231 1.76 18.03 0.66
C SER A 231 0.96 17.83 1.95
N SER A 232 1.05 16.64 2.54
CA SER A 232 0.28 16.27 3.73
C SER A 232 0.88 16.78 5.04
N GLN A 233 2.14 17.20 5.05
CA GLN A 233 2.76 17.80 6.24
C GLN A 233 2.22 19.20 6.57
N GLN A 234 1.55 19.86 5.64
CA GLN A 234 0.95 21.17 5.83
C GLN A 234 -0.58 21.08 5.83
N GLU A 235 -1.15 20.99 4.66
CA GLU A 235 -2.59 20.83 4.44
C GLU A 235 -2.78 19.79 3.34
N PRO A 236 -3.34 18.59 3.68
CA PRO A 236 -3.53 17.54 2.69
C PRO A 236 -4.34 18.02 1.49
N ASP A 237 -3.80 17.78 0.27
CA ASP A 237 -4.49 18.11 -0.98
C ASP A 237 -4.38 16.97 -1.98
N ILE A 238 -5.46 16.20 -2.14
CA ILE A 238 -5.54 15.05 -3.05
C ILE A 238 -5.22 15.42 -4.51
N ARG A 239 -5.44 16.67 -4.92
CA ARG A 239 -5.15 17.15 -6.27
C ARG A 239 -3.65 17.15 -6.59
N GLN A 240 -2.80 17.19 -5.58
CA GLN A 240 -1.35 17.03 -5.75
C GLN A 240 -0.99 15.65 -6.28
N CYS A 241 -1.86 14.66 -6.09
CA CYS A 241 -1.70 13.29 -6.54
C CYS A 241 -2.44 12.96 -7.85
N ASP A 242 -2.91 13.96 -8.60
CA ASP A 242 -3.62 13.71 -9.86
C ASP A 242 -2.65 13.37 -11.00
N THR A 243 -2.19 12.12 -11.02
CA THR A 243 -1.29 11.59 -12.06
C THR A 243 -1.97 11.51 -13.43
N PHE A 244 -3.30 11.41 -13.48
CA PHE A 244 -4.05 11.30 -14.73
C PHE A 244 -4.07 12.61 -15.50
N ARG A 245 -3.97 13.75 -14.82
CA ARG A 245 -3.86 15.08 -15.45
C ARG A 245 -2.43 15.60 -15.55
N ALA A 246 -1.47 14.90 -14.94
CA ALA A 246 -0.08 15.30 -15.01
C ALA A 246 0.44 15.24 -16.46
N SER A 247 1.11 16.31 -16.89
CA SER A 247 1.73 16.39 -18.22
C SER A 247 2.97 15.51 -18.35
N SER A 248 3.64 15.23 -17.24
CA SER A 248 4.75 14.30 -17.11
C SER A 248 4.59 13.47 -15.85
N LEU A 249 5.07 12.23 -15.87
CA LEU A 249 5.20 11.38 -14.68
C LEU A 249 6.58 11.49 -14.02
N ASP A 250 7.54 12.10 -14.72
CA ASP A 250 8.84 12.48 -14.19
C ASP A 250 8.74 13.88 -13.58
N ILE A 251 8.75 13.97 -12.24
CA ILE A 251 8.53 15.19 -11.45
C ILE A 251 9.66 15.45 -10.45
#